data_4fba09edf5bd43fbd77a7bcd47db17df
#
_entry.id   4fba09edf5bd43fbd77a7bcd47db17df
#
_cell.length_a   1.000
_cell.length_b   1.000
_cell.length_c   1.000
_cell.angle_alpha   90.00
_cell.angle_beta   90.00
_cell.angle_gamma   90.00
#
_symmetry.space_group_name_H-M   'P 1'
#
loop_
_entity.id
_entity.type
_entity.pdbx_description
1 polymer ?
#
loop_
_entity_poly.entity_id
_entity_poly.type
_entity_poly.pdbx_seq_one_letter_code
_entity_poly.pdbx_strand_id
1 'polypeptide(L)'
;MRTAQYMTEICHIGKSRLYIPKPNMAAYGHFILEIKDDADIMPMFDLVTSSMPKGDGHEPMMNVVAFKMGKTTRIVIIPRKSHRPSCYGSESDRMLISPASLEMMGKFITSRHEDYDRLDEQTIQLIYDEVGYTTAEITGFIKTISE
;
A
#
# COMPACT_ATOMS: atom_id res chain seq x y z
N MET A 1 -5.19 -6.16 -18.22
CA MET A 1 -5.93 -6.25 -16.94
C MET A 1 -6.88 -5.06 -16.86
N ARG A 2 -8.20 -5.28 -16.74
CA ARG A 2 -9.19 -4.19 -16.73
C ARG A 2 -9.22 -3.57 -15.34
N THR A 3 -8.52 -2.46 -15.15
CA THR A 3 -8.43 -1.71 -13.89
C THR A 3 -9.81 -1.43 -13.28
N ALA A 4 -10.79 -1.07 -14.11
CA ALA A 4 -12.15 -0.74 -13.68
C ALA A 4 -12.92 -1.89 -12.99
N GLN A 5 -12.49 -3.14 -13.13
CA GLN A 5 -13.15 -4.28 -12.49
C GLN A 5 -12.85 -4.34 -11.00
N TYR A 6 -11.62 -4.00 -10.58
CA TYR A 6 -11.12 -4.17 -9.22
C TYR A 6 -10.85 -2.86 -8.47
N MET A 7 -10.88 -1.74 -9.20
CA MET A 7 -10.50 -0.42 -8.71
C MET A 7 -11.63 0.58 -8.87
N THR A 8 -11.67 1.57 -7.99
CA THR A 8 -12.53 2.74 -8.08
C THR A 8 -11.66 3.94 -8.43
N GLU A 9 -12.00 4.67 -9.49
CA GLU A 9 -11.37 5.96 -9.81
C GLU A 9 -11.85 7.01 -8.83
N ILE A 10 -10.92 7.77 -8.26
CA ILE A 10 -11.19 8.81 -7.26
C ILE A 10 -11.16 10.18 -7.89
N CYS A 11 -10.10 10.51 -8.62
CA CYS A 11 -9.94 11.78 -9.32
C CYS A 11 -8.94 11.65 -10.46
N HIS A 12 -8.78 12.73 -11.21
CA HIS A 12 -7.74 12.85 -12.22
C HIS A 12 -7.04 14.21 -12.10
N ILE A 13 -5.77 14.24 -12.50
CA ILE A 13 -4.98 15.47 -12.72
C ILE A 13 -4.42 15.34 -14.14
N GLY A 14 -4.71 16.32 -14.98
CA GLY A 14 -4.34 16.25 -16.38
C GLY A 14 -4.89 14.98 -17.06
N LYS A 15 -4.00 14.15 -17.59
CA LYS A 15 -4.33 12.85 -18.20
C LYS A 15 -4.18 11.66 -17.25
N SER A 16 -3.65 11.90 -16.08
CA SER A 16 -3.34 10.88 -15.07
C SER A 16 -4.50 10.67 -14.10
N ARG A 17 -4.59 9.48 -13.51
CA ARG A 17 -5.75 9.06 -12.70
C ARG A 17 -5.31 8.43 -11.39
N LEU A 18 -6.09 8.67 -10.35
CA LEU A 18 -5.95 8.07 -9.02
C LEU A 18 -7.04 7.03 -8.81
N TYR A 19 -6.62 5.85 -8.36
CA TYR A 19 -7.51 4.74 -8.01
C TYR A 19 -7.24 4.21 -6.62
N ILE A 20 -8.28 3.60 -6.03
CA ILE A 20 -8.17 2.73 -4.85
C ILE A 20 -8.82 1.37 -5.15
N PRO A 21 -8.50 0.30 -4.39
CA PRO A 21 -9.20 -0.97 -4.51
C PRO A 21 -10.69 -0.81 -4.19
N LYS A 22 -11.54 -1.58 -4.85
CA LYS A 22 -12.91 -1.79 -4.39
C LYS A 22 -12.92 -2.58 -3.08
N PRO A 23 -13.96 -2.47 -2.24
CA PRO A 23 -14.10 -3.27 -1.04
C PRO A 23 -13.89 -4.76 -1.32
N ASN A 24 -13.13 -5.43 -0.46
CA ASN A 24 -12.82 -6.87 -0.53
C ASN A 24 -12.04 -7.33 -1.79
N MET A 25 -11.44 -6.39 -2.54
CA MET A 25 -10.64 -6.71 -3.73
C MET A 25 -9.13 -6.68 -3.50
N ALA A 26 -8.69 -6.34 -2.30
CA ALA A 26 -7.28 -6.34 -1.90
C ALA A 26 -7.14 -6.70 -0.42
N ALA A 27 -6.01 -7.31 -0.06
CA ALA A 27 -5.70 -7.70 1.32
C ALA A 27 -5.47 -6.48 2.23
N TYR A 28 -5.16 -5.33 1.66
CA TYR A 28 -4.94 -4.04 2.34
C TYR A 28 -5.25 -2.87 1.42
N GLY A 29 -5.48 -1.70 2.00
CA GLY A 29 -5.73 -0.46 1.26
C GLY A 29 -4.45 0.12 0.67
N HIS A 30 -4.54 0.61 -0.55
CA HIS A 30 -3.44 1.28 -1.25
C HIS A 30 -3.98 2.24 -2.31
N PHE A 31 -3.13 3.15 -2.75
CA PHE A 31 -3.42 4.04 -3.87
C PHE A 31 -2.67 3.56 -5.12
N ILE A 32 -3.29 3.71 -6.28
CA ILE A 32 -2.66 3.50 -7.57
C ILE A 32 -2.77 4.78 -8.39
N LEU A 33 -1.61 5.34 -8.72
CA LEU A 33 -1.49 6.45 -9.64
C LEU A 33 -1.19 5.89 -11.04
N GLU A 34 -2.06 6.13 -11.98
CA GLU A 34 -1.85 5.82 -13.40
C GLU A 34 -1.39 7.09 -14.09
N ILE A 35 -0.09 7.23 -14.29
CA ILE A 35 0.57 8.42 -14.80
C ILE A 35 0.75 8.31 -16.31
N LYS A 36 0.17 9.26 -17.05
CA LYS A 36 0.29 9.39 -18.51
C LYS A 36 1.16 10.57 -18.94
N ASP A 37 1.39 11.52 -18.02
CA ASP A 37 2.28 12.67 -18.21
C ASP A 37 3.13 12.81 -16.95
N ASP A 38 4.45 12.85 -17.12
CA ASP A 38 5.38 12.93 -15.98
C ASP A 38 5.19 14.22 -15.16
N ALA A 39 4.66 15.29 -15.78
CA ALA A 39 4.32 16.53 -15.07
C ALA A 39 3.21 16.34 -14.01
N ASP A 40 2.39 15.29 -14.14
CA ASP A 40 1.30 14.99 -13.20
C ASP A 40 1.79 14.23 -11.95
N ILE A 41 3.03 13.71 -11.95
CA ILE A 41 3.55 12.85 -10.85
C ILE A 41 3.52 13.59 -9.52
N MET A 42 4.21 14.72 -9.42
CA MET A 42 4.33 15.44 -8.15
C MET A 42 2.98 15.97 -7.64
N PRO A 43 2.15 16.64 -8.47
CA PRO A 43 0.83 17.06 -7.99
C PRO A 43 -0.04 15.91 -7.48
N MET A 44 -0.01 14.76 -8.14
CA MET A 44 -0.81 13.60 -7.73
C MET A 44 -0.23 12.92 -6.49
N PHE A 45 1.09 12.82 -6.39
CA PHE A 45 1.77 12.29 -5.21
C PHE A 45 1.50 13.16 -3.97
N ASP A 46 1.61 14.48 -4.10
CA ASP A 46 1.33 15.43 -3.03
C ASP A 46 -0.13 15.38 -2.56
N LEU A 47 -1.06 15.23 -3.51
CA LEU A 47 -2.48 15.06 -3.22
C LEU A 47 -2.72 13.84 -2.31
N VAL A 48 -2.12 12.69 -2.65
CA VAL A 48 -2.25 11.45 -1.89
C VAL A 48 -1.57 11.57 -0.53
N THR A 49 -0.32 12.00 -0.48
CA THR A 49 0.45 12.05 0.78
C THR A 49 -0.11 13.05 1.77
N SER A 50 -0.66 14.18 1.31
CA SER A 50 -1.32 15.14 2.20
C SER A 50 -2.63 14.64 2.80
N SER A 51 -3.28 13.63 2.19
CA SER A 51 -4.49 13.00 2.73
C SER A 51 -4.21 11.92 3.78
N MET A 52 -2.97 11.44 3.86
CA MET A 52 -2.58 10.32 4.72
C MET A 52 -2.26 10.79 6.15
N PRO A 53 -2.50 9.93 7.17
CA PRO A 53 -2.05 10.19 8.53
C PRO A 53 -0.53 10.31 8.60
N LYS A 54 -0.02 11.28 9.37
CA LYS A 54 1.42 11.54 9.52
C LYS A 54 2.05 10.90 10.76
N GLY A 55 1.25 10.28 11.63
CA GLY A 55 1.74 9.73 12.91
C GLY A 55 2.48 10.80 13.74
N ASP A 56 3.58 10.41 14.38
CA ASP A 56 4.42 11.30 15.16
C ASP A 56 5.46 12.07 14.32
N GLY A 57 5.51 11.80 13.01
CA GLY A 57 6.45 12.40 12.07
C GLY A 57 5.86 13.53 11.23
N HIS A 58 6.72 14.19 10.46
CA HIS A 58 6.30 15.23 9.52
C HIS A 58 5.75 14.62 8.22
N GLU A 59 6.10 13.38 7.92
CA GLU A 59 5.74 12.68 6.70
C GLU A 59 4.96 11.39 7.00
N PRO A 60 4.00 10.99 6.13
CA PRO A 60 3.30 9.72 6.30
C PRO A 60 4.23 8.54 6.04
N MET A 61 4.05 7.47 6.81
CA MET A 61 4.76 6.22 6.61
C MET A 61 4.15 5.46 5.44
N MET A 62 4.97 5.05 4.46
CA MET A 62 4.49 4.36 3.27
C MET A 62 5.56 3.49 2.61
N ASN A 63 5.13 2.52 1.80
CA ASN A 63 5.94 1.93 0.76
C ASN A 63 5.49 2.45 -0.60
N VAL A 64 6.43 2.65 -1.50
CA VAL A 64 6.15 3.11 -2.87
C VAL A 64 6.80 2.14 -3.85
N VAL A 65 6.01 1.70 -4.83
CA VAL A 65 6.49 0.86 -5.93
C VAL A 65 6.06 1.49 -7.24
N ALA A 66 7.00 1.68 -8.16
CA ALA A 66 6.73 2.25 -9.47
C ALA A 66 7.19 1.31 -10.58
N PHE A 67 6.40 1.19 -11.64
CA PHE A 67 6.74 0.39 -12.80
C PHE A 67 6.10 0.93 -14.08
N LYS A 68 6.75 0.66 -15.21
CA LYS A 68 6.23 1.05 -16.53
C LYS A 68 5.32 -0.02 -17.13
N MET A 69 4.20 0.44 -17.72
CA MET A 69 3.28 -0.37 -18.51
C MET A 69 3.07 0.30 -19.88
N GLY A 70 3.93 -0.01 -20.83
CA GLY A 70 3.94 0.68 -22.13
C GLY A 70 4.29 2.17 -21.95
N LYS A 71 3.36 3.05 -22.33
CA LYS A 71 3.51 4.52 -22.20
C LYS A 71 3.02 5.08 -20.86
N THR A 72 2.49 4.22 -19.99
CA THR A 72 1.94 4.61 -18.69
C THR A 72 2.89 4.19 -17.58
N THR A 73 3.15 5.07 -16.61
CA THR A 73 3.81 4.72 -15.36
C THR A 73 2.74 4.45 -14.31
N ARG A 74 2.84 3.33 -13.60
CA ARG A 74 2.04 3.08 -12.40
C ARG A 74 2.88 3.27 -11.17
N ILE A 75 2.32 4.01 -10.21
CA ILE A 75 2.91 4.21 -8.88
C ILE A 75 1.90 3.68 -7.88
N VAL A 76 2.31 2.69 -7.09
CA VAL A 76 1.52 2.13 -6.00
C VAL A 76 2.04 2.72 -4.70
N ILE A 77 1.19 3.40 -3.96
CA ILE A 77 1.48 3.96 -2.64
C ILE A 77 0.72 3.14 -1.62
N ILE A 78 1.46 2.52 -0.70
CA ILE A 78 0.93 1.65 0.35
C ILE A 78 1.15 2.34 1.69
N PRO A 79 0.13 3.01 2.25
CA PRO A 79 0.23 3.62 3.58
C PRO A 79 0.48 2.59 4.67
N ARG A 80 1.25 2.97 5.68
CA ARG A 80 1.67 2.09 6.77
C ARG A 80 1.26 2.66 8.12
N LYS A 81 0.74 1.79 9.01
CA LYS A 81 0.50 2.10 10.43
C LYS A 81 1.75 1.89 11.26
N SER A 82 2.52 0.84 10.93
CA SER A 82 3.74 0.48 11.64
C SER A 82 4.79 -0.12 10.71
N HIS A 83 6.05 -0.11 11.13
CA HIS A 83 7.13 -0.74 10.40
C HIS A 83 7.11 -2.26 10.51
N ARG A 84 6.69 -2.78 11.67
CA ARG A 84 6.77 -4.20 12.02
C ARG A 84 5.48 -4.69 12.67
N PRO A 85 5.07 -5.94 12.37
CA PRO A 85 3.95 -6.55 13.06
C PRO A 85 4.32 -6.94 14.49
N SER A 86 3.32 -7.22 15.32
CA SER A 86 3.51 -7.64 16.71
C SER A 86 4.29 -8.95 16.85
N CYS A 87 4.19 -9.82 15.84
CA CYS A 87 4.94 -11.09 15.82
C CYS A 87 6.42 -10.94 15.48
N TYR A 88 6.92 -9.74 15.16
CA TYR A 88 8.32 -9.53 14.83
C TYR A 88 9.23 -9.71 16.04
N GLY A 89 10.30 -10.49 15.90
CA GLY A 89 11.35 -10.66 16.89
C GLY A 89 12.29 -11.82 16.56
N SER A 90 13.41 -11.89 17.28
CA SER A 90 14.43 -12.93 17.12
C SER A 90 14.20 -14.16 18.01
N GLU A 91 13.30 -14.05 18.98
CA GLU A 91 12.94 -15.11 19.92
C GLU A 91 12.27 -16.28 19.17
N SER A 92 12.31 -17.48 19.77
CA SER A 92 11.84 -18.71 19.11
C SER A 92 10.33 -18.73 18.83
N ASP A 93 9.55 -17.96 19.58
CA ASP A 93 8.11 -17.81 19.43
C ASP A 93 7.72 -16.66 18.49
N ARG A 94 8.71 -15.88 18.00
CA ARG A 94 8.54 -14.74 17.10
C ARG A 94 9.09 -15.03 15.70
N MET A 95 8.81 -14.15 14.75
CA MET A 95 9.21 -14.26 13.35
C MET A 95 10.09 -13.07 12.95
N LEU A 96 11.18 -13.34 12.22
CA LEU A 96 12.03 -12.30 11.65
C LEU A 96 11.45 -11.76 10.33
N ILE A 97 10.19 -11.32 10.36
CA ILE A 97 9.52 -10.73 9.20
C ILE A 97 9.26 -9.26 9.46
N SER A 98 9.98 -8.40 8.72
CA SER A 98 9.80 -6.94 8.73
C SER A 98 9.32 -6.51 7.35
N PRO A 99 8.00 -6.44 7.12
CA PRO A 99 7.47 -6.21 5.79
C PRO A 99 7.96 -4.88 5.18
N ALA A 100 8.50 -4.97 3.98
CA ALA A 100 8.89 -3.85 3.15
C ALA A 100 8.11 -3.87 1.83
N SER A 101 8.59 -3.23 0.78
CA SER A 101 7.85 -3.13 -0.48
C SER A 101 7.58 -4.49 -1.13
N LEU A 102 8.50 -5.46 -1.01
CA LEU A 102 8.32 -6.79 -1.59
C LEU A 102 7.21 -7.57 -0.87
N GLU A 103 7.25 -7.63 0.46
CA GLU A 103 6.25 -8.31 1.26
C GLU A 103 4.87 -7.66 1.07
N MET A 104 4.82 -6.33 1.04
CA MET A 104 3.57 -5.61 0.76
C MET A 104 3.05 -5.83 -0.67
N MET A 105 3.90 -6.26 -1.60
CA MET A 105 3.49 -6.70 -2.93
C MET A 105 3.23 -8.22 -3.03
N GLY A 106 3.18 -8.91 -1.91
CA GLY A 106 2.82 -10.33 -1.82
C GLY A 106 3.99 -11.30 -1.97
N LYS A 107 5.24 -10.83 -1.90
CA LYS A 107 6.43 -11.68 -1.96
C LYS A 107 7.17 -11.65 -0.62
N PHE A 108 6.82 -12.58 0.27
CA PHE A 108 7.48 -12.72 1.57
C PHE A 108 8.85 -13.38 1.45
N ILE A 109 9.83 -12.80 2.14
CA ILE A 109 11.19 -13.33 2.26
C ILE A 109 11.41 -13.69 3.72
N THR A 110 11.74 -14.96 3.97
CA THR A 110 12.06 -15.47 5.30
C THR A 110 13.55 -15.79 5.37
N SER A 111 14.20 -15.38 6.45
CA SER A 111 15.62 -15.67 6.69
C SER A 111 15.85 -16.96 7.49
N ARG A 112 14.81 -17.46 8.13
CA ARG A 112 14.84 -18.70 8.92
C ARG A 112 13.84 -19.71 8.35
N HIS A 113 14.19 -21.00 8.40
CA HIS A 113 13.32 -22.09 7.91
C HIS A 113 12.03 -22.20 8.72
N GLU A 114 12.13 -22.06 10.03
CA GLU A 114 10.98 -22.06 10.93
C GLU A 114 10.00 -20.93 10.69
N ASP A 115 10.46 -19.77 10.19
CA ASP A 115 9.57 -18.65 9.81
C ASP A 115 8.82 -18.99 8.53
N TYR A 116 9.48 -19.67 7.58
CA TYR A 116 8.82 -20.15 6.37
C TYR A 116 7.70 -21.15 6.69
N ASP A 117 7.94 -22.10 7.59
CA ASP A 117 6.96 -23.13 7.98
C ASP A 117 5.74 -22.55 8.71
N ARG A 118 5.90 -21.40 9.39
CA ARG A 118 4.82 -20.68 10.10
C ARG A 118 4.03 -19.73 9.24
N LEU A 119 4.54 -19.39 8.06
CA LEU A 119 3.93 -18.37 7.20
C LEU A 119 2.77 -18.97 6.41
N ASP A 120 1.59 -18.88 6.96
CA ASP A 120 0.32 -19.26 6.33
C ASP A 120 -0.51 -18.03 5.94
N GLU A 121 -1.64 -18.27 5.29
CA GLU A 121 -2.54 -17.20 4.82
C GLU A 121 -3.06 -16.34 5.98
N GLN A 122 -3.37 -16.94 7.12
CA GLN A 122 -3.87 -16.22 8.30
C GLN A 122 -2.80 -15.30 8.89
N THR A 123 -1.57 -15.81 8.99
CA THR A 123 -0.41 -15.04 9.48
C THR A 123 -0.10 -13.88 8.54
N ILE A 124 -0.15 -14.10 7.23
CA ILE A 124 0.07 -13.04 6.23
C ILE A 124 -1.01 -11.96 6.35
N GLN A 125 -2.28 -12.35 6.48
CA GLN A 125 -3.37 -11.39 6.64
C GLN A 125 -3.24 -10.60 7.94
N LEU A 126 -2.88 -11.25 9.06
CA LEU A 126 -2.63 -10.57 10.33
C LEU A 126 -1.50 -9.53 10.20
N ILE A 127 -0.39 -9.90 9.53
CA ILE A 127 0.71 -8.98 9.26
C ILE A 127 0.20 -7.75 8.47
N TYR A 128 -0.56 -7.95 7.40
CA TYR A 128 -1.12 -6.83 6.62
C TYR A 128 -2.06 -5.96 7.43
N ASP A 129 -2.91 -6.54 8.27
CA ASP A 129 -3.86 -5.81 9.11
C ASP A 129 -3.15 -4.93 10.16
N GLU A 130 -2.04 -5.41 10.70
CA GLU A 130 -1.26 -4.67 11.70
C GLU A 130 -0.38 -3.58 11.10
N VAL A 131 0.23 -3.82 9.94
CA VAL A 131 1.20 -2.88 9.34
C VAL A 131 0.61 -1.95 8.31
N GLY A 132 -0.50 -2.32 7.67
CA GLY A 132 -1.19 -1.56 6.63
C GLY A 132 -2.51 -0.99 7.10
N TYR A 133 -3.19 -0.29 6.20
CA TYR A 133 -4.56 0.21 6.37
C TYR A 133 -5.52 -0.64 5.55
N THR A 134 -6.76 -0.72 5.98
CA THR A 134 -7.84 -1.34 5.21
C THR A 134 -8.29 -0.43 4.07
N THR A 135 -8.99 -0.99 3.08
CA THR A 135 -9.60 -0.18 2.00
C THR A 135 -10.62 0.83 2.56
N ALA A 136 -11.35 0.47 3.64
CA ALA A 136 -12.29 1.38 4.28
C ALA A 136 -11.59 2.60 4.92
N GLU A 137 -10.45 2.38 5.60
CA GLU A 137 -9.63 3.46 6.16
C GLU A 137 -9.07 4.36 5.05
N ILE A 138 -8.57 3.78 3.96
CA ILE A 138 -8.09 4.53 2.78
C ILE A 138 -9.22 5.37 2.17
N THR A 139 -10.43 4.84 2.08
CA THR A 139 -11.60 5.58 1.62
C THR A 139 -11.90 6.78 2.54
N GLY A 140 -11.66 6.63 3.84
CA GLY A 140 -11.77 7.74 4.80
C GLY A 140 -10.79 8.88 4.53
N PHE A 141 -9.55 8.55 4.15
CA PHE A 141 -8.53 9.58 3.82
C PHE A 141 -8.91 10.41 2.60
N ILE A 142 -9.57 9.79 1.63
CA ILE A 142 -9.96 10.45 0.38
C ILE A 142 -11.09 11.46 0.56
N LYS A 143 -11.96 11.28 1.54
CA LYS A 143 -13.03 12.25 1.81
C LYS A 143 -12.50 13.66 2.04
N THR A 144 -11.27 13.79 2.53
CA THR A 144 -10.59 15.08 2.70
C THR A 144 -10.06 15.67 1.39
N ILE A 145 -9.99 14.88 0.32
CA ILE A 145 -9.55 15.33 -1.02
C ILE A 145 -10.75 15.90 -1.82
N SER A 146 -11.96 15.43 -1.52
CA SER A 146 -13.18 15.75 -2.27
C SER A 146 -13.93 16.96 -1.72
N GLU A 147 -13.47 17.55 -0.62
CA GLU A 147 -13.94 18.80 -0.03
C GLU A 147 -13.06 19.99 -0.48
#